data_b925d6f907105e03ac8e55bf8a0383c4
#
_entry.id   b925d6f907105e03ac8e55bf8a0383c4
#
_cell.length_a   1.000
_cell.length_b   1.000
_cell.length_c   1.000
_cell.angle_alpha   90.00
_cell.angle_beta   90.00
_cell.angle_gamma   90.00
#
_symmetry.space_group_name_H-M   'P 1'
#
loop_
_entity.id
_entity.type
_entity.pdbx_description
1 polymer ?
#
loop_
_entity_poly.entity_id
_entity_poly.type
_entity_poly.pdbx_seq_one_letter_code
_entity_poly.pdbx_strand_id
1 'polypeptide(L)'
;MKLFFRFVLGWLVMGSGAVGAQTAGEPFRVVGYYSMTSALAGEEEVPLKYVTHVNLWFLNPDSVGNFTRDLRALDAFVDRAHKKKVKVLFAIGGGTRQPQYHRLLQDDTRGALIRNLMAEVEKYNVDGVDVDLEGTDIDGNYEHFVTELAQALHAKQKLITAAIAVYYKDQITDKALAQYDFVNVMSYDRTGPWRPDKPGPHATYAHAVEDLDYFGVERKIAPQRMNLGVPFYGYGYGPELTSRATSKSYKEIVAAFPGAENVDEWRMPDGHILYYNGIPTIRLKTQLARTKAAGIMIWELRGDSKGKKSLLKNIHRASKTKP
;
A
#
# COMPACT_ATOMS: atom_id res chain seq x y z
N MET A 1 -43.82 63.41 -5.19
CA MET A 1 -42.56 62.88 -5.73
C MET A 1 -41.94 61.98 -4.64
N LYS A 2 -42.22 60.67 -4.66
CA LYS A 2 -41.81 59.74 -3.62
C LYS A 2 -40.60 58.93 -4.13
N LEU A 3 -39.42 59.11 -3.48
CA LEU A 3 -38.22 58.37 -3.74
C LEU A 3 -38.28 57.01 -3.00
N PHE A 4 -38.14 55.89 -3.75
CA PHE A 4 -37.98 54.56 -3.20
C PHE A 4 -36.48 54.23 -3.10
N PHE A 5 -35.97 54.05 -1.87
CA PHE A 5 -34.67 53.45 -1.63
C PHE A 5 -34.81 51.92 -1.66
N ARG A 6 -34.09 51.26 -2.58
CA ARG A 6 -33.91 49.80 -2.58
C ARG A 6 -32.65 49.43 -1.78
N PHE A 7 -32.84 48.79 -0.63
CA PHE A 7 -31.77 48.08 0.07
C PHE A 7 -31.43 46.77 -0.68
N VAL A 8 -30.17 46.65 -1.11
CA VAL A 8 -29.59 45.40 -1.58
C VAL A 8 -28.98 44.68 -0.42
N LEU A 9 -29.60 43.59 0.01
CA LEU A 9 -29.05 42.71 1.06
C LEU A 9 -28.05 41.75 0.41
N GLY A 10 -26.72 41.99 0.64
CA GLY A 10 -25.68 41.08 0.22
C GLY A 10 -25.68 39.82 1.08
N TRP A 11 -25.91 38.66 0.52
CA TRP A 11 -25.70 37.37 1.17
C TRP A 11 -24.22 37.00 1.15
N LEU A 12 -23.59 37.04 2.34
CA LEU A 12 -22.25 36.46 2.56
C LEU A 12 -22.43 34.94 2.64
N VAL A 13 -22.09 34.21 1.59
CA VAL A 13 -22.00 32.75 1.63
C VAL A 13 -20.68 32.40 2.31
N MET A 14 -20.73 32.09 3.60
CA MET A 14 -19.62 31.40 4.27
C MET A 14 -19.57 29.97 3.75
N GLY A 15 -18.56 29.69 2.92
CA GLY A 15 -18.23 28.35 2.50
C GLY A 15 -17.66 27.56 3.68
N SER A 16 -18.50 26.81 4.39
CA SER A 16 -18.07 25.78 5.31
C SER A 16 -17.44 24.65 4.49
N GLY A 17 -16.12 24.52 4.55
CA GLY A 17 -15.40 23.38 4.02
C GLY A 17 -15.94 22.09 4.65
N ALA A 18 -16.75 21.35 3.90
CA ALA A 18 -17.20 20.04 4.30
C ALA A 18 -15.97 19.11 4.33
N VAL A 19 -15.50 18.76 5.52
CA VAL A 19 -14.66 17.59 5.73
C VAL A 19 -15.49 16.40 5.23
N GLY A 20 -15.07 15.83 4.08
CA GLY A 20 -15.78 14.74 3.42
C GLY A 20 -15.87 13.53 4.33
N ALA A 21 -17.01 13.37 4.99
CA ALA A 21 -17.34 12.13 5.68
C ALA A 21 -17.38 11.00 4.64
N GLN A 22 -16.76 9.87 4.96
CA GLN A 22 -16.83 8.62 4.19
C GLN A 22 -18.30 8.38 3.80
N THR A 23 -18.59 8.34 2.50
CA THR A 23 -19.94 8.03 2.02
C THR A 23 -20.33 6.66 2.58
N ALA A 24 -21.47 6.57 3.25
CA ALA A 24 -21.99 5.34 3.82
C ALA A 24 -22.25 4.33 2.69
N GLY A 25 -21.32 3.39 2.45
CA GLY A 25 -21.50 2.39 1.38
C GLY A 25 -20.33 1.42 1.20
N GLU A 26 -19.10 1.87 1.18
CA GLU A 26 -17.99 0.95 0.94
C GLU A 26 -17.31 0.50 2.25
N PRO A 27 -17.06 -0.82 2.39
CA PRO A 27 -16.38 -1.33 3.58
C PRO A 27 -14.93 -0.83 3.63
N PHE A 28 -14.43 -0.56 4.85
CA PHE A 28 -13.02 -0.20 5.08
C PHE A 28 -12.11 -1.27 4.50
N ARG A 29 -11.20 -0.88 3.59
CA ARG A 29 -10.29 -1.81 2.93
C ARG A 29 -9.15 -2.23 3.87
N VAL A 30 -8.81 -3.49 3.83
CA VAL A 30 -7.59 -4.05 4.41
C VAL A 30 -6.88 -4.80 3.29
N VAL A 31 -5.87 -4.16 2.73
CA VAL A 31 -5.06 -4.69 1.63
C VAL A 31 -3.79 -5.28 2.23
N GLY A 32 -3.45 -6.51 1.90
CA GLY A 32 -2.22 -7.12 2.38
C GLY A 32 -1.35 -7.63 1.25
N TYR A 33 -0.07 -7.26 1.25
CA TYR A 33 0.89 -7.91 0.38
C TYR A 33 1.24 -9.30 0.91
N TYR A 34 1.27 -10.28 0.01
CA TYR A 34 1.58 -11.66 0.36
C TYR A 34 2.49 -12.30 -0.69
N SER A 35 3.45 -13.10 -0.21
CA SER A 35 4.42 -13.74 -1.08
C SER A 35 3.76 -14.68 -2.09
N MET A 36 4.03 -14.49 -3.38
CA MET A 36 3.62 -15.39 -4.45
C MET A 36 4.14 -16.82 -4.19
N THR A 37 5.37 -16.97 -3.72
CA THR A 37 5.96 -18.27 -3.37
C THR A 37 5.15 -18.97 -2.28
N SER A 38 4.75 -18.25 -1.25
CA SER A 38 3.94 -18.82 -0.16
C SER A 38 2.52 -19.16 -0.60
N ALA A 39 1.93 -18.36 -1.51
CA ALA A 39 0.63 -18.65 -2.11
C ALA A 39 0.66 -19.97 -2.92
N LEU A 40 1.71 -20.16 -3.73
CA LEU A 40 1.93 -21.37 -4.53
C LEU A 40 2.23 -22.60 -3.66
N ALA A 41 2.94 -22.43 -2.55
CA ALA A 41 3.24 -23.51 -1.61
C ALA A 41 2.01 -23.97 -0.80
N GLY A 42 0.88 -23.26 -0.89
CA GLY A 42 -0.32 -23.58 -0.13
C GLY A 42 -0.20 -23.27 1.37
N GLU A 43 0.73 -22.40 1.76
CA GLU A 43 0.90 -21.98 3.15
C GLU A 43 -0.37 -21.25 3.65
N GLU A 44 -0.98 -21.76 4.73
CA GLU A 44 -2.24 -21.22 5.29
C GLU A 44 -2.05 -20.04 6.25
N GLU A 45 -0.96 -19.30 6.12
CA GLU A 45 -0.65 -18.27 7.12
C GLU A 45 -1.51 -16.99 7.01
N VAL A 46 -2.17 -16.74 5.87
CA VAL A 46 -3.01 -15.56 5.71
C VAL A 46 -4.41 -15.80 6.28
N PRO A 47 -4.80 -15.11 7.35
CA PRO A 47 -6.17 -15.17 7.84
C PRO A 47 -7.09 -14.31 6.95
N LEU A 48 -7.47 -14.83 5.80
CA LEU A 48 -8.28 -14.17 4.76
C LEU A 48 -9.55 -13.45 5.29
N LYS A 49 -10.08 -13.90 6.42
CA LYS A 49 -11.24 -13.25 7.07
C LYS A 49 -10.99 -11.83 7.60
N TYR A 50 -9.73 -11.39 7.67
CA TYR A 50 -9.36 -10.06 8.17
C TYR A 50 -8.86 -9.11 7.07
N VAL A 51 -8.73 -9.58 5.84
CA VAL A 51 -8.35 -8.77 4.67
C VAL A 51 -9.50 -8.68 3.68
N THR A 52 -9.49 -7.65 2.85
CA THR A 52 -10.42 -7.46 1.73
C THR A 52 -9.73 -7.69 0.39
N HIS A 53 -8.42 -7.46 0.33
CA HIS A 53 -7.60 -7.62 -0.86
C HIS A 53 -6.27 -8.27 -0.47
N VAL A 54 -5.73 -9.06 -1.39
CA VAL A 54 -4.37 -9.61 -1.31
C VAL A 54 -3.63 -9.27 -2.59
N ASN A 55 -2.52 -8.52 -2.46
CA ASN A 55 -1.59 -8.25 -3.55
C ASN A 55 -0.47 -9.29 -3.51
N LEU A 56 -0.40 -10.13 -4.55
CA LEU A 56 0.61 -11.19 -4.66
C LEU A 56 1.90 -10.63 -5.26
N TRP A 57 2.94 -10.49 -4.44
CA TRP A 57 4.22 -9.91 -4.84
C TRP A 57 5.26 -10.96 -5.22
N PHE A 58 6.07 -10.79 -6.23
CA PHE A 58 5.90 -9.96 -7.40
C PHE A 58 5.83 -10.85 -8.63
N LEU A 59 4.96 -10.50 -9.57
CA LEU A 59 4.89 -11.08 -10.89
C LEU A 59 5.57 -10.12 -11.87
N ASN A 60 6.89 -10.28 -12.05
CA ASN A 60 7.65 -9.44 -12.97
C ASN A 60 7.91 -10.18 -14.28
N PRO A 61 7.88 -9.47 -15.42
CA PRO A 61 8.21 -10.04 -16.72
C PRO A 61 9.72 -10.27 -16.87
N ASP A 62 10.09 -11.12 -17.82
CA ASP A 62 11.45 -11.18 -18.33
C ASP A 62 11.81 -9.94 -19.19
N SER A 63 13.02 -9.89 -19.74
CA SER A 63 13.51 -8.76 -20.53
C SER A 63 12.75 -8.51 -21.84
N VAL A 64 11.95 -9.47 -22.30
CA VAL A 64 11.14 -9.37 -23.52
C VAL A 64 9.63 -9.30 -23.24
N GLY A 65 9.23 -9.21 -21.96
CA GLY A 65 7.86 -8.98 -21.56
C GLY A 65 7.02 -10.23 -21.34
N ASN A 66 7.63 -11.43 -21.23
CA ASN A 66 6.91 -12.65 -20.93
C ASN A 66 6.89 -12.95 -19.42
N PHE A 67 5.82 -13.57 -18.95
CA PHE A 67 5.67 -14.06 -17.58
C PHE A 67 5.95 -15.56 -17.55
N THR A 68 7.17 -15.93 -17.15
CA THR A 68 7.65 -17.33 -17.26
C THR A 68 7.52 -18.13 -15.98
N ARG A 69 7.06 -17.49 -14.89
CA ARG A 69 6.89 -18.16 -13.61
C ARG A 69 5.78 -19.22 -13.68
N ASP A 70 6.05 -20.41 -13.15
CA ASP A 70 5.02 -21.45 -13.01
C ASP A 70 4.04 -21.08 -11.89
N LEU A 71 2.81 -20.79 -12.26
CA LEU A 71 1.73 -20.39 -11.36
C LEU A 71 0.60 -21.43 -11.26
N ARG A 72 0.78 -22.67 -11.76
CA ARG A 72 -0.28 -23.69 -11.82
C ARG A 72 -0.94 -24.01 -10.49
N ALA A 73 -0.24 -23.83 -9.36
CA ALA A 73 -0.82 -24.04 -8.04
C ALA A 73 -1.60 -22.81 -7.50
N LEU A 74 -1.64 -21.69 -8.24
CA LEU A 74 -2.24 -20.45 -7.76
C LEU A 74 -3.77 -20.51 -7.68
N ASP A 75 -4.41 -21.28 -8.55
CA ASP A 75 -5.88 -21.40 -8.59
C ASP A 75 -6.47 -21.76 -7.22
N ALA A 76 -5.82 -22.67 -6.49
CA ALA A 76 -6.26 -23.07 -5.16
C ALA A 76 -6.24 -21.91 -4.15
N PHE A 77 -5.28 -20.99 -4.26
CA PHE A 77 -5.22 -19.80 -3.41
C PHE A 77 -6.32 -18.80 -3.80
N VAL A 78 -6.45 -18.50 -5.09
CA VAL A 78 -7.46 -17.56 -5.61
C VAL A 78 -8.87 -18.04 -5.27
N ASP A 79 -9.19 -19.32 -5.47
CA ASP A 79 -10.48 -19.90 -5.10
C ASP A 79 -10.79 -19.76 -3.60
N ARG A 80 -9.80 -20.02 -2.72
CA ARG A 80 -9.98 -19.84 -1.29
C ARG A 80 -10.24 -18.38 -0.93
N ALA A 81 -9.53 -17.43 -1.56
CA ALA A 81 -9.72 -16.01 -1.36
C ALA A 81 -11.13 -15.58 -1.81
N HIS A 82 -11.53 -15.95 -3.00
CA HIS A 82 -12.84 -15.62 -3.57
C HIS A 82 -14.00 -16.21 -2.73
N LYS A 83 -13.88 -17.44 -2.23
CA LYS A 83 -14.86 -18.04 -1.27
C LYS A 83 -15.01 -17.20 0.01
N LYS A 84 -13.99 -16.42 0.39
CA LYS A 84 -14.03 -15.46 1.50
C LYS A 84 -14.34 -14.02 1.07
N LYS A 85 -14.70 -13.81 -0.20
CA LYS A 85 -14.96 -12.49 -0.80
C LYS A 85 -13.74 -11.56 -0.72
N VAL A 86 -12.53 -12.12 -0.77
CA VAL A 86 -11.25 -11.40 -0.81
C VAL A 86 -10.80 -11.32 -2.25
N LYS A 87 -10.50 -10.12 -2.72
CA LYS A 87 -9.94 -9.87 -4.05
C LYS A 87 -8.45 -10.20 -4.07
N VAL A 88 -7.97 -10.73 -5.19
CA VAL A 88 -6.57 -11.07 -5.39
C VAL A 88 -6.02 -10.30 -6.59
N LEU A 89 -4.92 -9.58 -6.41
CA LEU A 89 -4.26 -8.84 -7.47
C LEU A 89 -2.82 -9.33 -7.65
N PHE A 90 -2.32 -9.30 -8.88
CA PHE A 90 -0.89 -9.41 -9.11
C PHE A 90 -0.21 -8.08 -8.85
N ALA A 91 0.81 -8.06 -8.00
CA ALA A 91 1.70 -6.91 -7.85
C ALA A 91 2.89 -7.07 -8.80
N ILE A 92 3.20 -6.01 -9.55
CA ILE A 92 4.35 -5.91 -10.47
C ILE A 92 5.31 -4.83 -9.98
N GLY A 93 6.61 -4.98 -10.22
CA GLY A 93 7.64 -4.02 -9.78
C GLY A 93 8.32 -4.46 -8.48
N GLY A 94 8.21 -3.63 -7.45
CA GLY A 94 8.80 -3.80 -6.12
C GLY A 94 10.07 -2.98 -5.91
N GLY A 95 10.49 -2.82 -4.64
CA GLY A 95 11.63 -1.99 -4.24
C GLY A 95 13.00 -2.44 -4.76
N THR A 96 13.12 -3.66 -5.30
CA THR A 96 14.31 -4.07 -6.05
C THR A 96 14.17 -3.60 -7.48
N ARG A 97 15.14 -2.81 -7.95
CA ARG A 97 15.15 -2.27 -9.30
C ARG A 97 14.89 -3.34 -10.36
N GLN A 98 13.99 -3.02 -11.30
CA GLN A 98 13.56 -3.88 -12.41
C GLN A 98 13.88 -3.19 -13.75
N PRO A 99 15.16 -3.17 -14.20
CA PRO A 99 15.61 -2.33 -15.32
C PRO A 99 14.94 -2.67 -16.66
N GLN A 100 14.37 -3.88 -16.82
CA GLN A 100 13.64 -4.28 -18.01
C GLN A 100 12.41 -3.40 -18.27
N TYR A 101 11.81 -2.78 -17.24
CA TYR A 101 10.65 -1.90 -17.43
C TYR A 101 10.97 -0.69 -18.30
N HIS A 102 12.19 -0.11 -18.25
CA HIS A 102 12.57 0.97 -19.14
C HIS A 102 12.38 0.66 -20.63
N ARG A 103 12.68 -0.60 -21.03
CA ARG A 103 12.48 -1.02 -22.40
C ARG A 103 11.02 -1.44 -22.66
N LEU A 104 10.43 -2.15 -21.72
CA LEU A 104 9.09 -2.70 -21.86
C LEU A 104 7.98 -1.66 -21.86
N LEU A 105 8.20 -0.48 -21.26
CA LEU A 105 7.23 0.60 -21.22
C LEU A 105 7.26 1.51 -22.45
N GLN A 106 8.22 1.34 -23.40
CA GLN A 106 8.29 2.12 -24.63
C GLN A 106 7.12 1.81 -25.57
N ASP A 107 6.81 2.75 -26.46
CA ASP A 107 5.62 2.69 -27.33
C ASP A 107 5.53 1.41 -28.18
N ASP A 108 6.65 0.92 -28.67
CA ASP A 108 6.72 -0.29 -29.51
C ASP A 108 6.63 -1.61 -28.77
N THR A 109 6.81 -1.63 -27.44
CA THR A 109 6.81 -2.84 -26.60
C THR A 109 5.69 -2.87 -25.58
N ARG A 110 5.23 -1.72 -25.11
CA ARG A 110 4.24 -1.58 -24.04
C ARG A 110 2.94 -2.35 -24.30
N GLY A 111 2.43 -2.28 -25.52
CA GLY A 111 1.22 -3.02 -25.89
C GLY A 111 1.37 -4.54 -25.80
N ALA A 112 2.56 -5.08 -26.06
CA ALA A 112 2.81 -6.51 -25.89
C ALA A 112 2.89 -6.90 -24.42
N LEU A 113 3.58 -6.12 -23.59
CA LEU A 113 3.64 -6.32 -22.15
C LEU A 113 2.22 -6.34 -21.53
N ILE A 114 1.38 -5.36 -21.88
CA ILE A 114 0.00 -5.27 -21.35
C ILE A 114 -0.80 -6.49 -21.77
N ARG A 115 -0.74 -6.93 -23.04
CA ARG A 115 -1.43 -8.16 -23.48
C ARG A 115 -0.99 -9.39 -22.72
N ASN A 116 0.32 -9.57 -22.52
CA ASN A 116 0.85 -10.71 -21.77
C ASN A 116 0.41 -10.69 -20.31
N LEU A 117 0.44 -9.52 -19.66
CA LEU A 117 -0.04 -9.35 -18.27
C LEU A 117 -1.55 -9.64 -18.15
N MET A 118 -2.36 -9.14 -19.10
CA MET A 118 -3.79 -9.41 -19.13
C MET A 118 -4.09 -10.90 -19.34
N ALA A 119 -3.30 -11.61 -20.14
CA ALA A 119 -3.44 -13.05 -20.30
C ALA A 119 -3.23 -13.80 -18.97
N GLU A 120 -2.25 -13.40 -18.14
CA GLU A 120 -2.06 -13.97 -16.80
C GLU A 120 -3.23 -13.62 -15.86
N VAL A 121 -3.71 -12.37 -15.88
CA VAL A 121 -4.88 -11.91 -15.08
C VAL A 121 -6.11 -12.75 -15.40
N GLU A 122 -6.40 -12.98 -16.68
CA GLU A 122 -7.56 -13.76 -17.10
C GLU A 122 -7.38 -15.28 -16.80
N LYS A 123 -6.21 -15.82 -17.08
CA LYS A 123 -5.87 -17.24 -16.89
C LYS A 123 -6.04 -17.69 -15.44
N TYR A 124 -5.57 -16.88 -14.48
CA TYR A 124 -5.64 -17.21 -13.04
C TYR A 124 -6.84 -16.55 -12.34
N ASN A 125 -7.74 -15.93 -13.11
CA ASN A 125 -8.94 -15.27 -12.60
C ASN A 125 -8.68 -14.33 -11.42
N VAL A 126 -7.53 -13.62 -11.40
CA VAL A 126 -7.27 -12.61 -10.39
C VAL A 126 -8.08 -11.35 -10.68
N ASP A 127 -8.29 -10.50 -9.66
CA ASP A 127 -9.19 -9.35 -9.72
C ASP A 127 -8.54 -8.09 -10.29
N GLY A 128 -7.25 -8.11 -10.58
CA GLY A 128 -6.57 -6.96 -11.14
C GLY A 128 -5.06 -6.97 -11.00
N VAL A 129 -4.48 -5.79 -11.19
CA VAL A 129 -3.03 -5.55 -11.09
C VAL A 129 -2.76 -4.39 -10.14
N ASP A 130 -1.74 -4.56 -9.30
CA ASP A 130 -1.17 -3.52 -8.44
C ASP A 130 0.20 -3.11 -8.98
N VAL A 131 0.35 -1.83 -9.34
CA VAL A 131 1.59 -1.29 -9.92
C VAL A 131 2.47 -0.74 -8.80
N ASP A 132 3.58 -1.43 -8.52
CA ASP A 132 4.55 -1.07 -7.48
C ASP A 132 5.92 -0.76 -8.12
N LEU A 133 5.93 0.03 -9.21
CA LEU A 133 7.19 0.51 -9.80
C LEU A 133 7.76 1.64 -8.95
N GLU A 134 9.06 1.55 -8.63
CA GLU A 134 9.69 2.44 -7.67
C GLU A 134 10.94 3.12 -8.23
N GLY A 135 11.19 4.35 -7.77
CA GLY A 135 12.41 5.08 -8.07
C GLY A 135 12.67 5.24 -9.56
N THR A 136 13.82 4.78 -10.02
CA THR A 136 14.23 4.91 -11.43
C THR A 136 13.44 4.06 -12.41
N ASP A 137 12.60 3.13 -11.94
CA ASP A 137 11.72 2.34 -12.80
C ASP A 137 10.46 3.13 -13.20
N ILE A 138 10.23 4.32 -12.59
CA ILE A 138 9.23 5.30 -12.99
C ILE A 138 9.92 6.30 -13.93
N ASP A 139 9.68 6.18 -15.23
CA ASP A 139 10.22 7.06 -16.26
C ASP A 139 9.14 7.80 -17.05
N GLY A 140 9.52 8.50 -18.13
CA GLY A 140 8.59 9.24 -18.98
C GLY A 140 7.49 8.40 -19.66
N ASN A 141 7.65 7.08 -19.72
CA ASN A 141 6.67 6.16 -20.32
C ASN A 141 5.64 5.63 -19.30
N TYR A 142 5.87 5.87 -18.01
CA TYR A 142 5.03 5.35 -16.92
C TYR A 142 3.56 5.77 -17.05
N GLU A 143 3.29 7.06 -17.32
CA GLU A 143 1.93 7.56 -17.48
C GLU A 143 1.19 6.88 -18.63
N HIS A 144 1.84 6.69 -19.76
CA HIS A 144 1.27 5.98 -20.91
C HIS A 144 0.96 4.53 -20.57
N PHE A 145 1.91 3.84 -19.93
CA PHE A 145 1.72 2.46 -19.47
C PHE A 145 0.52 2.33 -18.54
N VAL A 146 0.45 3.14 -17.50
CA VAL A 146 -0.64 3.10 -16.53
C VAL A 146 -1.98 3.39 -17.19
N THR A 147 -2.03 4.38 -18.11
CA THR A 147 -3.25 4.73 -18.83
C THR A 147 -3.77 3.57 -19.69
N GLU A 148 -2.90 2.95 -20.48
CA GLU A 148 -3.27 1.83 -21.35
C GLU A 148 -3.61 0.56 -20.55
N LEU A 149 -2.86 0.27 -19.48
CA LEU A 149 -3.16 -0.84 -18.58
C LEU A 149 -4.51 -0.66 -17.89
N ALA A 150 -4.83 0.56 -17.42
CA ALA A 150 -6.12 0.87 -16.81
C ALA A 150 -7.27 0.62 -17.79
N GLN A 151 -7.14 1.07 -19.04
CA GLN A 151 -8.13 0.81 -20.09
C GLN A 151 -8.35 -0.69 -20.31
N ALA A 152 -7.27 -1.48 -20.40
CA ALA A 152 -7.35 -2.92 -20.62
C ALA A 152 -8.02 -3.64 -19.44
N LEU A 153 -7.65 -3.29 -18.19
CA LEU A 153 -8.22 -3.88 -16.97
C LEU A 153 -9.69 -3.51 -16.80
N HIS A 154 -10.04 -2.22 -16.93
CA HIS A 154 -11.42 -1.76 -16.78
C HIS A 154 -12.36 -2.33 -17.84
N ALA A 155 -11.90 -2.53 -19.09
CA ALA A 155 -12.67 -3.23 -20.12
C ALA A 155 -13.06 -4.66 -19.72
N LYS A 156 -12.33 -5.29 -18.79
CA LYS A 156 -12.60 -6.62 -18.21
C LYS A 156 -13.17 -6.54 -16.78
N GLN A 157 -13.56 -5.36 -16.31
CA GLN A 157 -14.05 -5.13 -14.93
C GLN A 157 -13.03 -5.56 -13.86
N LYS A 158 -11.74 -5.43 -14.17
CA LYS A 158 -10.62 -5.71 -13.26
C LYS A 158 -10.07 -4.41 -12.69
N LEU A 159 -9.48 -4.48 -11.50
CA LEU A 159 -8.91 -3.35 -10.79
C LEU A 159 -7.50 -3.01 -11.28
N ILE A 160 -7.19 -1.73 -11.25
CA ILE A 160 -5.81 -1.23 -11.27
C ILE A 160 -5.55 -0.46 -9.97
N THR A 161 -4.51 -0.84 -9.23
CA THR A 161 -4.08 -0.16 -8.01
C THR A 161 -2.59 0.14 -8.08
N ALA A 162 -2.07 0.95 -7.17
CA ALA A 162 -0.63 1.19 -7.08
C ALA A 162 -0.16 1.30 -5.64
N ALA A 163 1.10 0.91 -5.39
CA ALA A 163 1.87 1.38 -4.25
C ALA A 163 2.59 2.67 -4.64
N ILE A 164 2.44 3.72 -3.83
CA ILE A 164 3.03 5.03 -4.08
C ILE A 164 3.69 5.59 -2.83
N ALA A 165 4.77 6.34 -2.99
CA ALA A 165 5.46 6.99 -1.89
C ALA A 165 5.78 8.45 -2.21
N VAL A 166 5.90 9.27 -1.15
CA VAL A 166 6.32 10.68 -1.28
C VAL A 166 7.74 10.81 -1.84
N TYR A 167 8.55 9.75 -1.80
CA TYR A 167 9.89 9.74 -2.40
C TYR A 167 9.88 9.88 -3.93
N TYR A 168 8.78 9.48 -4.57
CA TYR A 168 8.60 9.50 -6.04
C TYR A 168 7.59 10.56 -6.48
N LYS A 169 7.27 11.51 -5.60
CA LYS A 169 6.20 12.50 -5.81
C LYS A 169 6.33 13.29 -7.12
N ASP A 170 7.56 13.57 -7.54
CA ASP A 170 7.84 14.34 -8.73
C ASP A 170 7.90 13.48 -10.01
N GLN A 171 7.83 12.15 -9.88
CA GLN A 171 7.89 11.20 -11.00
C GLN A 171 6.49 10.73 -11.43
N ILE A 172 5.51 10.69 -10.50
CA ILE A 172 4.15 10.23 -10.79
C ILE A 172 3.25 11.44 -11.05
N THR A 173 2.76 11.56 -12.28
CA THR A 173 1.87 12.65 -12.69
C THR A 173 0.47 12.50 -12.09
N ASP A 174 -0.27 13.60 -11.97
CA ASP A 174 -1.68 13.56 -11.53
C ASP A 174 -2.56 12.77 -12.50
N LYS A 175 -2.21 12.76 -13.79
CA LYS A 175 -2.90 11.99 -14.80
C LYS A 175 -2.71 10.48 -14.60
N ALA A 176 -1.50 10.03 -14.25
CA ALA A 176 -1.25 8.66 -13.86
C ALA A 176 -2.01 8.29 -12.57
N LEU A 177 -1.96 9.15 -11.54
CA LEU A 177 -2.72 8.94 -10.29
C LEU A 177 -4.23 8.85 -10.51
N ALA A 178 -4.76 9.55 -11.51
CA ALA A 178 -6.19 9.51 -11.84
C ALA A 178 -6.67 8.15 -12.39
N GLN A 179 -5.77 7.34 -12.96
CA GLN A 179 -6.12 6.05 -13.57
C GLN A 179 -6.41 4.94 -12.55
N TYR A 180 -5.83 5.02 -11.34
CA TYR A 180 -5.97 3.97 -10.33
C TYR A 180 -7.34 3.98 -9.66
N ASP A 181 -7.92 2.82 -9.39
CA ASP A 181 -9.13 2.69 -8.59
C ASP A 181 -8.88 3.15 -7.15
N PHE A 182 -7.72 2.77 -6.60
CA PHE A 182 -7.18 3.30 -5.36
C PHE A 182 -5.65 3.14 -5.30
N VAL A 183 -5.03 3.89 -4.41
CA VAL A 183 -3.59 3.85 -4.17
C VAL A 183 -3.27 3.44 -2.74
N ASN A 184 -2.18 2.70 -2.59
CA ASN A 184 -1.60 2.25 -1.34
C ASN A 184 -0.42 3.17 -1.00
N VAL A 185 -0.60 4.09 -0.06
CA VAL A 185 0.43 5.07 0.33
C VAL A 185 1.44 4.38 1.23
N MET A 186 2.66 4.16 0.73
CA MET A 186 3.77 3.52 1.46
C MET A 186 4.34 4.49 2.53
N SER A 187 3.67 4.58 3.68
CA SER A 187 4.06 5.47 4.78
C SER A 187 5.04 4.79 5.75
N TYR A 188 6.14 4.33 5.20
CA TYR A 188 7.24 3.66 5.91
C TYR A 188 8.56 3.85 5.14
N ASP A 189 9.65 3.27 5.64
CA ASP A 189 10.99 3.32 5.04
C ASP A 189 11.60 4.72 4.91
N ARG A 190 11.26 5.62 5.86
CA ARG A 190 11.90 6.96 5.96
C ARG A 190 13.40 6.86 6.21
N THR A 191 13.84 5.78 6.83
CA THR A 191 15.23 5.35 7.01
C THR A 191 15.28 3.83 7.03
N GLY A 192 16.47 3.25 6.88
CA GLY A 192 16.65 1.80 6.85
C GLY A 192 18.12 1.41 6.63
N PRO A 193 18.37 0.14 6.28
CA PRO A 193 19.74 -0.38 6.08
C PRO A 193 20.57 0.38 5.03
N TRP A 194 19.94 1.09 4.13
CA TRP A 194 20.59 1.94 3.11
C TRP A 194 21.00 3.31 3.65
N ARG A 195 20.62 3.65 4.88
CA ARG A 195 20.97 4.91 5.56
C ARG A 195 21.49 4.64 6.97
N PRO A 196 22.61 3.92 7.10
CA PRO A 196 23.18 3.56 8.41
C PRO A 196 23.62 4.79 9.21
N ASP A 197 23.88 5.92 8.55
CA ASP A 197 24.17 7.23 9.12
C ASP A 197 22.94 7.93 9.76
N LYS A 198 21.74 7.42 9.54
CA LYS A 198 20.48 7.99 10.04
C LYS A 198 19.62 6.93 10.72
N PRO A 199 20.08 6.35 11.84
CA PRO A 199 19.26 5.41 12.61
C PRO A 199 18.04 6.12 13.20
N GLY A 200 16.90 5.44 13.19
CA GLY A 200 15.67 6.01 13.76
C GLY A 200 14.40 5.28 13.30
N PRO A 201 13.25 5.77 13.75
CA PRO A 201 11.97 5.19 13.38
C PRO A 201 11.67 5.45 11.90
N HIS A 202 11.41 4.38 11.16
CA HIS A 202 11.15 4.44 9.71
C HIS A 202 9.68 4.67 9.34
N ALA A 203 8.76 4.59 10.32
CA ALA A 203 7.31 4.62 10.07
C ALA A 203 6.57 5.21 11.28
N THR A 204 6.75 6.51 11.57
CA THR A 204 6.06 7.18 12.68
C THR A 204 4.59 7.48 12.36
N TYR A 205 3.80 7.82 13.40
CA TYR A 205 2.44 8.35 13.21
C TYR A 205 2.46 9.71 12.50
N ALA A 206 3.43 10.58 12.82
CA ALA A 206 3.59 11.87 12.16
C ALA A 206 3.80 11.72 10.64
N HIS A 207 4.69 10.81 10.22
CA HIS A 207 4.88 10.50 8.80
C HIS A 207 3.58 10.04 8.13
N ALA A 208 2.75 9.25 8.82
CA ALA A 208 1.46 8.82 8.27
C ALA A 208 0.49 9.98 8.05
N VAL A 209 0.49 10.98 8.94
CA VAL A 209 -0.30 12.21 8.76
C VAL A 209 0.21 13.01 7.57
N GLU A 210 1.52 13.27 7.52
CA GLU A 210 2.18 14.01 6.43
C GLU A 210 1.91 13.40 5.07
N ASP A 211 2.07 12.08 4.93
CA ASP A 211 1.87 11.37 3.67
C ASP A 211 0.42 11.42 3.18
N LEU A 212 -0.54 11.21 4.09
CA LEU A 212 -1.95 11.31 3.72
C LEU A 212 -2.36 12.75 3.41
N ASP A 213 -1.77 13.75 4.08
CA ASP A 213 -2.03 15.15 3.77
C ASP A 213 -1.42 15.54 2.42
N TYR A 214 -0.20 15.08 2.11
CA TYR A 214 0.40 15.31 0.80
C TYR A 214 -0.49 14.75 -0.33
N PHE A 215 -0.83 13.46 -0.29
CA PHE A 215 -1.62 12.87 -1.37
C PHE A 215 -3.09 13.33 -1.37
N GLY A 216 -3.70 13.54 -0.20
CA GLY A 216 -5.10 13.94 -0.09
C GLY A 216 -5.35 15.43 -0.32
N VAL A 217 -4.46 16.30 0.17
CA VAL A 217 -4.65 17.76 0.08
C VAL A 217 -3.90 18.36 -1.10
N GLU A 218 -2.59 18.09 -1.22
CA GLU A 218 -1.78 18.69 -2.28
C GLU A 218 -2.05 18.03 -3.63
N ARG A 219 -2.06 16.68 -3.70
CA ARG A 219 -2.34 15.90 -4.93
C ARG A 219 -3.83 15.64 -5.16
N LYS A 220 -4.70 16.07 -4.25
CA LYS A 220 -6.18 16.02 -4.35
C LYS A 220 -6.75 14.61 -4.62
N ILE A 221 -6.08 13.57 -4.13
CA ILE A 221 -6.64 12.22 -4.18
C ILE A 221 -7.76 12.11 -3.14
N ALA A 222 -8.96 11.74 -3.58
CA ALA A 222 -10.08 11.57 -2.66
C ALA A 222 -9.79 10.49 -1.60
N PRO A 223 -10.18 10.70 -0.32
CA PRO A 223 -9.94 9.73 0.76
C PRO A 223 -10.39 8.31 0.41
N GLN A 224 -11.49 8.16 -0.35
CA GLN A 224 -12.03 6.89 -0.81
C GLN A 224 -11.07 6.12 -1.73
N ARG A 225 -10.11 6.81 -2.33
CA ARG A 225 -9.12 6.24 -3.25
C ARG A 225 -7.74 6.05 -2.61
N MET A 226 -7.60 6.20 -1.29
CA MET A 226 -6.34 6.02 -0.57
C MET A 226 -6.44 4.92 0.49
N ASN A 227 -5.36 4.16 0.66
CA ASN A 227 -5.12 3.33 1.82
C ASN A 227 -3.79 3.75 2.46
N LEU A 228 -3.74 3.77 3.79
CA LEU A 228 -2.51 4.05 4.53
C LEU A 228 -1.67 2.79 4.67
N GLY A 229 -0.45 2.81 4.18
CA GLY A 229 0.52 1.73 4.31
C GLY A 229 1.13 1.66 5.71
N VAL A 230 1.23 0.43 6.24
CA VAL A 230 1.87 0.14 7.51
C VAL A 230 2.82 -1.05 7.40
N PRO A 231 3.99 -1.02 8.08
CA PRO A 231 4.95 -2.11 8.04
C PRO A 231 4.63 -3.15 9.11
N PHE A 232 4.76 -4.45 8.77
CA PHE A 232 4.81 -5.55 9.72
C PHE A 232 6.26 -6.03 9.95
N TYR A 233 7.18 -5.08 9.98
CA TYR A 233 8.61 -5.28 10.20
C TYR A 233 9.22 -4.04 10.85
N GLY A 234 10.50 -4.14 11.21
CA GLY A 234 11.28 -3.03 11.71
C GLY A 234 12.76 -3.18 11.38
N TYR A 235 13.52 -2.15 11.71
CA TYR A 235 14.96 -2.09 11.50
C TYR A 235 15.69 -1.95 12.82
N GLY A 236 16.76 -2.77 12.95
CA GLY A 236 17.65 -2.76 14.10
C GLY A 236 18.99 -2.11 13.78
N TYR A 237 19.46 -1.26 14.67
CA TYR A 237 20.73 -0.56 14.56
C TYR A 237 21.62 -0.91 15.74
N GLY A 238 22.91 -1.15 15.47
CA GLY A 238 23.91 -1.42 16.51
C GLY A 238 24.43 -0.16 17.20
N PRO A 239 25.16 -0.31 18.31
CA PRO A 239 25.80 0.80 19.00
C PRO A 239 26.89 1.48 18.14
N GLU A 240 27.48 0.74 17.20
CA GLU A 240 28.38 1.28 16.20
C GLU A 240 27.62 1.48 14.90
N LEU A 241 27.48 2.73 14.47
CA LEU A 241 26.76 3.15 13.25
C LEU A 241 27.32 2.53 11.96
N THR A 242 28.46 1.83 12.04
CA THR A 242 29.10 1.13 10.92
C THR A 242 28.47 -0.23 10.61
N SER A 243 27.69 -0.80 11.53
CA SER A 243 26.97 -2.05 11.29
C SER A 243 25.70 -1.78 10.48
N ARG A 244 25.52 -2.53 9.38
CA ARG A 244 24.27 -2.45 8.59
C ARG A 244 23.08 -2.71 9.50
N ALA A 245 22.06 -1.84 9.41
CA ALA A 245 20.79 -2.10 10.06
C ALA A 245 20.23 -3.46 9.63
N THR A 246 19.71 -4.22 10.57
CA THR A 246 19.11 -5.53 10.30
C THR A 246 17.61 -5.40 10.18
N SER A 247 17.00 -6.01 9.17
CA SER A 247 15.55 -6.13 9.07
C SER A 247 15.06 -7.30 9.91
N LYS A 248 13.99 -7.08 10.67
CA LYS A 248 13.27 -8.15 11.41
C LYS A 248 11.76 -7.99 11.19
N SER A 249 11.08 -9.11 10.95
CA SER A 249 9.62 -9.12 10.95
C SER A 249 9.08 -8.79 12.34
N TYR A 250 7.88 -8.18 12.40
CA TYR A 250 7.23 -7.91 13.69
C TYR A 250 7.05 -9.19 14.52
N LYS A 251 6.70 -10.34 13.90
CA LYS A 251 6.56 -11.61 14.61
C LYS A 251 7.85 -12.06 15.29
N GLU A 252 9.01 -11.85 14.64
CA GLU A 252 10.32 -12.19 15.25
C GLU A 252 10.62 -11.28 16.44
N ILE A 253 10.32 -9.97 16.31
CA ILE A 253 10.52 -9.00 17.39
C ILE A 253 9.71 -9.38 18.63
N VAL A 254 8.40 -9.59 18.49
CA VAL A 254 7.53 -9.89 19.64
C VAL A 254 7.64 -11.32 20.16
N ALA A 255 8.25 -12.21 19.39
CA ALA A 255 8.63 -13.55 19.87
C ALA A 255 9.89 -13.49 20.74
N ALA A 256 10.86 -12.67 20.34
CA ALA A 256 12.13 -12.53 21.07
C ALA A 256 12.00 -11.69 22.35
N PHE A 257 11.10 -10.67 22.35
CA PHE A 257 11.05 -9.66 23.41
C PHE A 257 9.64 -9.56 24.00
N PRO A 258 9.41 -10.11 25.21
CA PRO A 258 8.13 -9.98 25.93
C PRO A 258 7.78 -8.50 26.18
N GLY A 259 6.56 -8.08 25.76
CA GLY A 259 6.11 -6.69 25.90
C GLY A 259 6.40 -5.80 24.70
N ALA A 260 7.24 -6.22 23.76
CA ALA A 260 7.56 -5.46 22.55
C ALA A 260 6.33 -5.11 21.70
N GLU A 261 5.24 -5.88 21.80
CA GLU A 261 3.99 -5.58 21.11
C GLU A 261 3.33 -4.26 21.53
N ASN A 262 3.75 -3.65 22.64
CA ASN A 262 3.15 -2.45 23.23
C ASN A 262 3.95 -1.17 22.98
N VAL A 263 5.11 -1.25 22.31
CA VAL A 263 6.02 -0.12 22.05
C VAL A 263 6.46 -0.10 20.60
N ASP A 264 7.01 1.02 20.14
CA ASP A 264 7.52 1.19 18.76
C ASP A 264 9.05 1.12 18.69
N GLU A 265 9.70 0.98 19.83
CA GLU A 265 11.15 0.91 19.98
C GLU A 265 11.52 -0.12 21.05
N TRP A 266 12.53 -0.94 20.77
CA TRP A 266 13.08 -1.88 21.73
C TRP A 266 14.59 -1.68 21.87
N ARG A 267 15.04 -1.37 23.10
CA ARG A 267 16.47 -1.21 23.41
C ARG A 267 17.01 -2.49 24.02
N MET A 268 18.07 -3.02 23.44
CA MET A 268 18.76 -4.19 23.94
C MET A 268 19.88 -3.79 24.93
N PRO A 269 20.25 -4.67 25.88
CA PRO A 269 21.31 -4.38 26.85
C PRO A 269 22.67 -4.06 26.22
N ASP A 270 22.95 -4.58 25.03
CA ASP A 270 24.18 -4.36 24.28
C ASP A 270 24.17 -3.05 23.45
N GLY A 271 23.14 -2.21 23.61
CA GLY A 271 23.00 -0.92 22.93
C GLY A 271 22.34 -0.98 21.55
N HIS A 272 21.96 -2.17 21.05
CA HIS A 272 21.15 -2.26 19.83
C HIS A 272 19.73 -1.71 20.05
N ILE A 273 19.18 -1.06 19.04
CA ILE A 273 17.83 -0.51 19.07
C ILE A 273 17.05 -1.02 17.85
N LEU A 274 15.86 -1.55 18.09
CA LEU A 274 14.91 -1.93 17.06
C LEU A 274 13.81 -0.84 16.98
N TYR A 275 13.55 -0.33 15.78
CA TYR A 275 12.43 0.57 15.48
C TYR A 275 11.40 -0.14 14.60
N TYR A 276 10.15 -0.13 15.01
CA TYR A 276 9.02 -0.80 14.34
C TYR A 276 7.71 -0.13 14.72
N ASN A 277 6.54 -0.71 14.41
CA ASN A 277 5.27 -0.25 14.96
C ASN A 277 4.64 -1.34 15.83
N GLY A 278 4.38 -1.00 17.09
CA GLY A 278 3.61 -1.84 18.02
C GLY A 278 2.10 -1.66 17.85
N ILE A 279 1.34 -2.43 18.63
CA ILE A 279 -0.13 -2.43 18.61
C ILE A 279 -0.73 -1.03 18.82
N PRO A 280 -0.25 -0.21 19.79
CA PRO A 280 -0.82 1.12 20.01
C PRO A 280 -0.74 2.00 18.75
N THR A 281 0.43 2.09 18.12
CA THR A 281 0.63 2.89 16.91
C THR A 281 -0.13 2.38 15.72
N ILE A 282 -0.19 1.05 15.52
CA ILE A 282 -1.01 0.46 14.45
C ILE A 282 -2.51 0.78 14.63
N ARG A 283 -3.02 0.78 15.86
CA ARG A 283 -4.40 1.20 16.14
C ARG A 283 -4.63 2.68 15.82
N LEU A 284 -3.72 3.57 16.23
CA LEU A 284 -3.80 5.01 15.92
C LEU A 284 -3.74 5.26 14.41
N LYS A 285 -2.85 4.60 13.69
CA LYS A 285 -2.77 4.67 12.21
C LYS A 285 -4.05 4.14 11.56
N THR A 286 -4.66 3.09 12.10
CA THR A 286 -5.95 2.59 11.59
C THR A 286 -7.07 3.62 11.79
N GLN A 287 -7.11 4.29 12.94
CA GLN A 287 -8.07 5.36 13.20
C GLN A 287 -7.84 6.57 12.28
N LEU A 288 -6.57 6.96 12.07
CA LEU A 288 -6.20 8.00 11.10
C LEU A 288 -6.70 7.65 9.69
N ALA A 289 -6.47 6.41 9.23
CA ALA A 289 -6.94 5.94 7.93
C ALA A 289 -8.47 5.98 7.78
N ARG A 290 -9.21 5.79 8.87
CA ARG A 290 -10.69 5.92 8.86
C ARG A 290 -11.18 7.35 8.68
N THR A 291 -10.36 8.35 8.96
CA THR A 291 -10.71 9.76 8.81
C THR A 291 -10.16 10.40 7.54
N LYS A 292 -8.97 9.97 7.10
CA LYS A 292 -8.24 10.58 5.96
C LYS A 292 -8.06 9.65 4.76
N ALA A 293 -8.47 8.40 4.86
CA ALA A 293 -8.36 7.37 3.81
C ALA A 293 -9.56 6.42 3.89
N ALA A 294 -9.57 5.35 3.10
CA ALA A 294 -10.61 4.34 3.14
C ALA A 294 -10.09 2.94 3.47
N GLY A 295 -8.85 2.83 3.89
CA GLY A 295 -8.28 1.54 4.25
C GLY A 295 -6.86 1.60 4.80
N ILE A 296 -6.37 0.42 5.15
CA ILE A 296 -4.97 0.12 5.50
C ILE A 296 -4.39 -0.80 4.43
N MET A 297 -3.15 -0.54 4.06
CA MET A 297 -2.30 -1.48 3.31
C MET A 297 -1.17 -1.98 4.21
N ILE A 298 -0.76 -3.23 4.04
CA ILE A 298 0.19 -3.92 4.92
C ILE A 298 1.34 -4.49 4.10
N TRP A 299 2.56 -4.07 4.39
CA TRP A 299 3.80 -4.71 3.94
C TRP A 299 4.46 -5.45 5.11
N GLU A 300 4.52 -6.78 5.18
CA GLU A 300 3.74 -7.74 4.45
C GLU A 300 3.08 -8.74 5.45
N LEU A 301 2.06 -9.44 5.03
CA LEU A 301 1.21 -10.26 5.92
C LEU A 301 1.96 -11.34 6.69
N ARG A 302 3.04 -11.91 6.13
CA ARG A 302 3.86 -12.93 6.80
C ARG A 302 4.66 -12.40 7.98
N GLY A 303 4.80 -11.07 8.07
CA GLY A 303 5.44 -10.41 9.20
C GLY A 303 4.59 -10.38 10.47
N ASP A 304 3.29 -10.71 10.40
CA ASP A 304 2.38 -10.64 11.55
C ASP A 304 2.62 -11.75 12.60
N SER A 305 2.28 -11.43 13.82
CA SER A 305 2.27 -12.39 14.93
C SER A 305 0.90 -13.02 15.09
N LYS A 306 0.80 -14.07 15.92
CA LYS A 306 -0.45 -14.80 16.18
C LYS A 306 -1.16 -14.32 17.46
N GLY A 307 -2.42 -14.69 17.64
CA GLY A 307 -3.17 -14.50 18.87
C GLY A 307 -3.47 -13.03 19.20
N LYS A 308 -3.22 -12.64 20.45
CA LYS A 308 -3.48 -11.26 20.94
C LYS A 308 -2.45 -10.26 20.42
N LYS A 309 -1.26 -10.72 20.04
CA LYS A 309 -0.17 -9.89 19.50
C LYS A 309 -0.31 -9.56 18.01
N SER A 310 -1.27 -10.16 17.28
CA SER A 310 -1.45 -9.92 15.84
C SER A 310 -1.83 -8.48 15.54
N LEU A 311 -1.02 -7.80 14.72
CA LEU A 311 -1.30 -6.45 14.21
C LEU A 311 -2.54 -6.45 13.31
N LEU A 312 -2.68 -7.45 12.43
CA LEU A 312 -3.82 -7.57 11.52
C LEU A 312 -5.15 -7.68 12.29
N LYS A 313 -5.21 -8.48 13.38
CA LYS A 313 -6.40 -8.53 14.23
C LYS A 313 -6.68 -7.20 14.92
N ASN A 314 -5.66 -6.45 15.29
CA ASN A 314 -5.80 -5.14 15.89
C ASN A 314 -6.29 -4.09 14.89
N ILE A 315 -5.81 -4.12 13.63
CA ILE A 315 -6.34 -3.33 12.51
C ILE A 315 -7.83 -3.65 12.33
N HIS A 316 -8.18 -4.93 12.19
CA HIS A 316 -9.58 -5.34 12.01
C HIS A 316 -10.51 -4.89 13.14
N ARG A 317 -10.04 -4.89 14.39
CA ARG A 317 -10.83 -4.37 15.53
C ARG A 317 -10.95 -2.85 15.47
N ALA A 318 -9.83 -2.14 15.26
CA ALA A 318 -9.81 -0.67 15.20
C ALA A 318 -10.61 -0.13 14.02
N SER A 319 -10.68 -0.86 12.89
CA SER A 319 -11.50 -0.47 11.74
C SER A 319 -13.01 -0.51 12.00
N LYS A 320 -13.46 -1.22 13.03
CA LYS A 320 -14.88 -1.36 13.39
C LYS A 320 -15.33 -0.46 14.53
N THR A 321 -14.40 0.12 15.30
CA THR A 321 -14.75 1.05 16.39
C THR A 321 -15.24 2.36 15.78
N LYS A 322 -16.32 2.95 16.33
CA LYS A 322 -16.74 4.30 15.91
C LYS A 322 -15.60 5.30 16.20
N PRO A 323 -15.36 6.30 15.30
CA PRO A 323 -14.40 7.35 15.57
C PRO A 323 -14.73 8.10 16.85
#